data_0569dbc9689715d4ce27e2c676c2164d
#
_entry.id   0569dbc9689715d4ce27e2c676c2164d
#
_cell.length_a   1.000
_cell.length_b   1.000
_cell.length_c   1.000
_cell.angle_alpha   90.00
_cell.angle_beta   90.00
_cell.angle_gamma   90.00
#
_symmetry.space_group_name_H-M   'P 1'
#
loop_
_entity.id
_entity.type
_entity.pdbx_description
1 polymer ?
#
loop_
_entity_poly.entity_id
_entity_poly.type
_entity_poly.pdbx_seq_one_letter_code
_entity_poly.pdbx_strand_id
1 'polypeptide(L)'
;MPAARRVLLKLSGEAFGGGSVGLDPTVVRSIAEQIADAVHAGIQVAVVVGGGNFFRGAELSRQGLDRSRADYMGMLGTVMNALALQDFIEQSEIGRA
;
A
#
# COMPACT_ATOMS: atom_id res chain seq x y z
N MET A 1 8.58 -28.34 -15.57
CA MET A 1 7.66 -27.28 -15.13
C MET A 1 8.39 -26.31 -14.22
N PRO A 2 8.52 -25.04 -14.60
CA PRO A 2 9.15 -24.10 -13.70
C PRO A 2 8.31 -23.90 -12.44
N ALA A 3 8.98 -23.68 -11.33
CA ALA A 3 8.31 -23.31 -10.10
C ALA A 3 7.64 -21.94 -10.25
N ALA A 4 6.54 -21.72 -9.56
CA ALA A 4 5.92 -20.40 -9.52
C ALA A 4 6.90 -19.38 -8.94
N ARG A 5 6.98 -18.21 -9.56
CA ARG A 5 7.77 -17.12 -9.04
C ARG A 5 7.06 -16.49 -7.85
N ARG A 6 7.85 -16.10 -6.88
CA ARG A 6 7.38 -15.33 -5.72
C ARG A 6 8.12 -14.02 -5.68
N VAL A 7 7.38 -12.95 -5.51
CA VAL A 7 7.94 -11.60 -5.45
C VAL A 7 7.43 -10.91 -4.20
N LEU A 8 8.34 -10.29 -3.48
CA LEU A 8 7.99 -9.40 -2.38
C LEU A 8 8.12 -7.97 -2.90
N LEU A 9 7.00 -7.28 -2.98
CA LEU A 9 6.96 -5.91 -3.46
C LEU A 9 6.81 -4.97 -2.26
N LYS A 10 7.74 -4.05 -2.13
CA LYS A 10 7.68 -3.03 -1.08
C LYS A 10 7.21 -1.72 -1.71
N LEU A 11 6.12 -1.17 -1.20
CA LEU A 11 5.57 0.10 -1.64
C LEU A 11 5.63 1.10 -0.50
N SER A 12 6.36 2.19 -0.69
CA SER A 12 6.36 3.27 0.29
C SER A 12 4.99 3.94 0.32
N GLY A 13 4.63 4.53 1.47
CA GLY A 13 3.36 5.22 1.58
C GLY A 13 3.22 6.35 0.57
N GLU A 14 4.31 7.03 0.25
CA GLU A 14 4.30 8.13 -0.71
C GLU A 14 3.80 7.69 -2.09
N ALA A 15 4.00 6.44 -2.47
CA ALA A 15 3.51 5.93 -3.75
C ALA A 15 1.99 6.00 -3.85
N PHE A 16 1.28 5.93 -2.72
CA PHE A 16 -0.19 5.96 -2.70
C PHE A 16 -0.76 7.37 -2.85
N GLY A 17 0.06 8.38 -2.59
CA GLY A 17 -0.37 9.77 -2.65
C GLY A 17 -0.16 10.44 -3.99
N GLY A 18 0.55 9.81 -4.91
CA GLY A 18 0.84 10.40 -6.21
C GLY A 18 1.61 11.73 -6.12
N GLY A 19 2.43 11.90 -5.08
CA GLY A 19 3.22 13.11 -4.86
C GLY A 19 2.58 14.11 -3.92
N SER A 20 1.37 13.86 -3.44
CA SER A 20 0.70 14.73 -2.46
C SER A 20 0.30 13.97 -1.22
N VAL A 21 -0.16 14.69 -0.20
CA VAL A 21 -0.63 14.09 1.04
C VAL A 21 -1.94 13.36 0.78
N GLY A 22 -2.11 12.23 1.42
CA GLY A 22 -3.32 11.44 1.33
C GLY A 22 -3.21 10.35 0.28
N LEU A 23 -4.35 9.83 -0.14
CA LEU A 23 -4.46 8.70 -1.05
C LEU A 23 -5.09 9.15 -2.37
N ASP A 24 -4.40 8.88 -3.47
CA ASP A 24 -4.91 9.15 -4.81
C ASP A 24 -5.48 7.86 -5.40
N PRO A 25 -6.81 7.73 -5.53
CA PRO A 25 -7.41 6.50 -6.03
C PRO A 25 -6.94 6.10 -7.43
N THR A 26 -6.67 7.05 -8.30
CA THR A 26 -6.19 6.76 -9.65
C THR A 26 -4.82 6.07 -9.62
N VAL A 27 -3.92 6.58 -8.77
CA VAL A 27 -2.58 6.00 -8.61
C VAL A 27 -2.68 4.60 -8.00
N VAL A 28 -3.48 4.44 -6.95
CA VAL A 28 -3.63 3.14 -6.28
C VAL A 28 -4.25 2.10 -7.22
N ARG A 29 -5.22 2.52 -8.02
CA ARG A 29 -5.81 1.63 -9.02
C ARG A 29 -4.77 1.18 -10.04
N SER A 30 -3.91 2.07 -10.51
CA SER A 30 -2.84 1.72 -11.44
C SER A 30 -1.88 0.69 -10.84
N ILE A 31 -1.50 0.88 -9.58
CA ILE A 31 -0.65 -0.07 -8.86
C ILE A 31 -1.35 -1.43 -8.77
N ALA A 32 -2.64 -1.43 -8.41
CA ALA A 32 -3.42 -2.65 -8.28
C ALA A 32 -3.51 -3.41 -9.59
N GLU A 33 -3.70 -2.71 -10.70
CA GLU A 33 -3.77 -3.33 -12.03
C GLU A 33 -2.44 -3.98 -12.40
N GLN A 34 -1.32 -3.36 -12.10
CA GLN A 34 0.00 -3.94 -12.35
C GLN A 34 0.22 -5.20 -11.52
N ILE A 35 -0.20 -5.19 -10.25
CA ILE A 35 -0.12 -6.37 -9.40
C ILE A 35 -1.02 -7.48 -9.94
N ALA A 36 -2.24 -7.14 -10.34
CA ALA A 36 -3.17 -8.11 -10.92
C ALA A 36 -2.62 -8.74 -12.19
N ASP A 37 -2.00 -7.96 -13.05
CA ASP A 37 -1.37 -8.47 -14.27
C ASP A 37 -0.27 -9.49 -13.94
N ALA A 38 0.55 -9.20 -12.94
CA ALA A 38 1.60 -10.12 -12.50
C ALA A 38 1.01 -11.43 -11.97
N VAL A 39 -0.05 -11.34 -11.17
CA VAL A 39 -0.71 -12.53 -10.61
C VAL A 39 -1.35 -13.36 -11.73
N HIS A 40 -1.99 -12.71 -12.71
CA HIS A 40 -2.56 -13.41 -13.86
C HIS A 40 -1.49 -14.10 -14.70
N ALA A 41 -0.26 -13.59 -14.69
CA ALA A 41 0.87 -14.22 -15.36
C ALA A 41 1.50 -15.37 -14.56
N GLY A 42 0.94 -15.72 -13.41
CA GLY A 42 1.40 -16.84 -12.59
C GLY A 42 2.39 -16.47 -11.51
N ILE A 43 2.60 -15.19 -11.25
CA ILE A 43 3.52 -14.73 -10.19
C ILE A 43 2.75 -14.61 -8.88
N GLN A 44 3.32 -15.16 -7.81
CA GLN A 44 2.81 -14.94 -6.45
C GLN A 44 3.41 -13.65 -5.92
N VAL A 45 2.58 -12.72 -5.50
CA VAL A 45 3.01 -11.39 -5.04
C VAL A 45 2.61 -11.19 -3.61
N ALA A 46 3.59 -10.88 -2.75
CA ALA A 46 3.35 -10.37 -1.41
C ALA A 46 3.68 -8.88 -1.42
N VAL A 47 2.87 -8.07 -0.78
CA VAL A 47 3.04 -6.62 -0.80
C VAL A 47 3.21 -6.11 0.63
N VAL A 48 4.24 -5.30 0.83
CA VAL A 48 4.46 -4.58 2.08
C VAL A 48 4.24 -3.10 1.80
N VAL A 49 3.38 -2.47 2.57
CA VAL A 49 3.03 -1.07 2.37
C VAL A 49 3.39 -0.23 3.58
N GLY A 50 3.64 1.05 3.36
CA GLY A 50 3.82 2.04 4.41
C GLY A 50 2.69 3.05 4.44
N GLY A 51 2.74 3.98 5.38
CA GLY A 51 1.70 5.00 5.57
C GLY A 51 2.22 6.44 5.51
N GLY A 52 3.40 6.67 4.96
CA GLY A 52 4.04 7.98 4.97
C GLY A 52 3.33 9.05 4.12
N ASN A 53 2.36 8.66 3.32
CA ASN A 53 1.51 9.60 2.59
C ASN A 53 0.51 10.32 3.51
N PHE A 54 0.26 9.78 4.69
CA PHE A 54 -0.61 10.41 5.69
C PHE A 54 0.20 11.02 6.81
N PHE A 55 0.94 10.18 7.54
CA PHE A 55 1.63 10.61 8.75
C PHE A 55 2.99 9.95 8.87
N ARG A 56 3.95 10.70 9.40
CA ARG A 56 5.21 10.18 9.88
C ARG A 56 5.32 10.49 11.35
N GLY A 57 5.51 9.44 12.18
CA GLY A 57 5.53 9.59 13.61
C GLY A 57 6.56 10.61 14.11
N ALA A 58 7.77 10.58 13.52
CA ALA A 58 8.82 11.53 13.90
C ALA A 58 8.42 12.97 13.59
N GLU A 59 7.76 13.20 12.47
CA GLU A 59 7.31 14.52 12.08
C GLU A 59 6.22 15.05 13.01
N LEU A 60 5.22 14.22 13.29
CA LEU A 60 4.14 14.58 14.19
C LEU A 60 4.65 14.82 15.62
N SER A 61 5.62 14.01 16.06
CA SER A 61 6.21 14.18 17.40
C SER A 61 6.93 15.52 17.52
N ARG A 62 7.63 15.95 16.47
CA ARG A 62 8.28 17.25 16.47
C ARG A 62 7.29 18.41 16.52
N GLN A 63 6.07 18.18 16.08
CA GLN A 63 5.00 19.18 16.13
C GLN A 63 4.19 19.13 17.43
N GLY A 64 4.63 18.36 18.41
CA GLY A 64 4.04 18.36 19.73
C GLY A 64 3.20 17.14 20.09
N LEU A 65 3.04 16.18 19.17
CA LEU A 65 2.33 14.95 19.50
C LEU A 65 3.23 13.98 20.24
N ASP A 66 2.64 13.20 21.13
CA ASP A 66 3.33 12.11 21.79
C ASP A 66 3.83 11.11 20.75
N ARG A 67 5.07 10.67 20.87
CA ARG A 67 5.70 9.80 19.86
C ARG A 67 4.94 8.49 19.69
N SER A 68 4.52 7.86 20.78
CA SER A 68 3.80 6.59 20.69
C SER A 68 2.48 6.74 19.95
N ARG A 69 1.75 7.81 20.22
CA ARG A 69 0.48 8.07 19.52
C ARG A 69 0.70 8.43 18.07
N ALA A 70 1.74 9.20 17.78
CA ALA A 70 2.10 9.56 16.41
C ALA A 70 2.46 8.30 15.61
N ASP A 71 3.18 7.37 16.22
CA ASP A 71 3.52 6.11 15.58
C ASP A 71 2.27 5.25 15.30
N TYR A 72 1.32 5.21 16.24
CA TYR A 72 0.04 4.53 16.00
C TYR A 72 -0.72 5.16 14.83
N MET A 73 -0.72 6.48 14.72
CA MET A 73 -1.36 7.17 13.60
C MET A 73 -0.72 6.77 12.27
N GLY A 74 0.60 6.66 12.25
CA GLY A 74 1.32 6.19 11.07
C GLY A 74 0.93 4.76 10.70
N MET A 75 0.78 3.89 11.69
CA MET A 75 0.35 2.51 11.46
C MET A 75 -1.08 2.44 10.92
N LEU A 76 -1.97 3.30 11.40
CA LEU A 76 -3.33 3.39 10.86
C LEU A 76 -3.32 3.85 9.41
N GLY A 77 -2.42 4.77 9.06
CA GLY A 77 -2.23 5.17 7.66
C GLY A 77 -1.82 4.00 6.79
N THR A 78 -0.92 3.15 7.29
CA THR A 78 -0.52 1.92 6.60
C THR A 78 -1.72 1.00 6.36
N VAL A 79 -2.55 0.82 7.38
CA VAL A 79 -3.76 -0.03 7.25
C VAL A 79 -4.72 0.56 6.22
N MET A 80 -4.91 1.86 6.19
CA MET A 80 -5.78 2.49 5.20
C MET A 80 -5.26 2.25 3.78
N ASN A 81 -3.97 2.37 3.56
CA ASN A 81 -3.38 2.07 2.25
C ASN A 81 -3.57 0.61 1.86
N ALA A 82 -3.36 -0.30 2.81
CA ALA A 82 -3.53 -1.73 2.56
C ALA A 82 -4.97 -2.07 2.17
N LEU A 83 -5.94 -1.48 2.86
CA LEU A 83 -7.36 -1.69 2.55
C LEU A 83 -7.73 -1.15 1.18
N ALA A 84 -7.24 0.04 0.83
CA ALA A 84 -7.49 0.63 -0.48
C ALA A 84 -6.89 -0.23 -1.60
N LEU A 85 -5.66 -0.67 -1.41
CA LEU A 85 -4.99 -1.52 -2.40
C LEU A 85 -5.72 -2.85 -2.56
N GLN A 86 -6.12 -3.47 -1.44
CA GLN A 86 -6.88 -4.71 -1.46
C GLN A 86 -8.17 -4.55 -2.26
N ASP A 87 -8.92 -3.49 -2.03
CA ASP A 87 -10.19 -3.27 -2.71
C ASP A 87 -9.99 -3.13 -4.23
N PHE A 88 -9.00 -2.35 -4.66
CA PHE A 88 -8.73 -2.20 -6.09
C PHE A 88 -8.19 -3.48 -6.73
N ILE A 89 -7.40 -4.26 -6.00
CA ILE A 89 -6.94 -5.56 -6.50
C ILE A 89 -8.14 -6.49 -6.71
N GLU A 90 -9.06 -6.54 -5.76
CA GLU A 90 -10.27 -7.35 -5.87
C GLU A 90 -11.16 -6.89 -7.03
N GLN A 91 -11.25 -5.59 -7.27
CA GLN A 91 -11.97 -5.06 -8.42
C GLN A 91 -11.35 -5.50 -9.75
N SER A 92 -10.07 -5.81 -9.74
CA SER A 92 -9.36 -6.37 -10.91
C SER A 92 -9.52 -7.90 -11.01
N GLU A 93 -10.47 -8.46 -10.28
CA GLU A 93 -10.86 -9.88 -10.26
C GLU A 93 -9.82 -10.79 -9.63
N ILE A 94 -8.86 -10.25 -8.90
CA ILE A 94 -7.93 -11.05 -8.12
C ILE A 94 -8.57 -11.35 -6.77
N GLY A 95 -8.58 -12.65 -6.39
CA GLY A 95 -9.16 -13.07 -5.13
C GLY A 95 -10.69 -13.12 -5.11
N ARG A 96 -11.35 -12.83 -6.23
CA ARG A 96 -12.80 -13.01 -6.39
C ARG A 96 -13.06 -14.28 -7.20
N ALA A 97 -13.90 -15.08 -6.65
CA ALA A 97 -14.31 -16.32 -7.33
C ALA A 97 -15.16 -16.03 -8.56
#